data_5424024f7b81ed6c3c690a36bf1114cb
#
_entry.id   5424024f7b81ed6c3c690a36bf1114cb
#
_cell.length_a   1.000
_cell.length_b   1.000
_cell.length_c   1.000
_cell.angle_alpha   90.00
_cell.angle_beta   90.00
_cell.angle_gamma   90.00
#
_symmetry.space_group_name_H-M   'P 1'
#
loop_
_entity.id
_entity.type
_entity.pdbx_description
1 polymer ?
#
loop_
_entity_poly.entity_id
_entity_poly.type
_entity_poly.pdbx_seq_one_letter_code
_entity_poly.pdbx_strand_id
1 'polypeptide(L)'
;WAFDLRLSHIATDGYIDRASVDLNSYYLQGAYYADHTSVKFISFAGQERTYHAWNYASKAEMELFGRGYNSCGYMYATDMNGTVFDQNQFSLYDVEDLHQLVKQGGKLHYYNDQTDNYVQKNYQLLFNHQFSSAWSMNVGLHYTKGDGYYQEYKDGRTLVEYGLKPFIQNGEEVAWSDLVRKKAMDNGFGGGIFSVSYKSHRLNAALGGGLNRYEGHHFGQVLWVKDYIGELIPNQEYY
;
A
#
# COMPACT_ATOMS: atom_id res chain seq x y z
N TRP A 1 0.32 33.34 18.38
CA TRP A 1 -0.07 31.99 18.05
C TRP A 1 -0.62 31.94 16.65
N ALA A 2 -0.37 30.85 15.93
CA ALA A 2 -0.97 30.57 14.64
C ALA A 2 -1.42 29.09 14.61
N PHE A 3 -2.54 28.83 13.92
CA PHE A 3 -3.08 27.48 13.77
C PHE A 3 -3.57 27.29 12.34
N ASP A 4 -3.29 26.11 11.77
CA ASP A 4 -3.80 25.67 10.51
C ASP A 4 -4.42 24.30 10.64
N LEU A 5 -5.57 24.09 10.00
CA LEU A 5 -6.23 22.79 9.88
C LEU A 5 -6.71 22.59 8.44
N ARG A 6 -6.41 21.43 7.90
CA ARG A 6 -6.97 20.96 6.63
C ARG A 6 -7.47 19.54 6.78
N LEU A 7 -8.68 19.29 6.28
CA LEU A 7 -9.25 17.96 6.10
C LEU A 7 -9.48 17.73 4.61
N SER A 8 -9.25 16.53 4.12
CA SER A 8 -9.40 16.21 2.71
C SER A 8 -9.92 14.78 2.54
N HIS A 9 -10.88 14.61 1.65
CA HIS A 9 -11.37 13.33 1.19
C HIS A 9 -11.44 13.33 -0.34
N ILE A 10 -10.93 12.27 -0.97
CA ILE A 10 -10.97 12.08 -2.42
C ILE A 10 -11.43 10.65 -2.67
N ALA A 11 -12.50 10.48 -3.44
CA ALA A 11 -12.98 9.18 -3.85
C ALA A 11 -13.30 9.19 -5.35
N THR A 12 -12.99 8.11 -6.03
CA THR A 12 -13.30 7.90 -7.45
C THR A 12 -13.30 6.42 -7.77
N ASP A 13 -14.13 6.03 -8.75
CA ASP A 13 -14.11 4.67 -9.31
C ASP A 13 -13.01 4.49 -10.37
N GLY A 14 -12.40 5.61 -10.82
CA GLY A 14 -11.33 5.61 -11.82
C GLY A 14 -11.84 5.42 -13.26
N TYR A 15 -10.92 5.53 -14.22
CA TYR A 15 -11.17 5.21 -15.61
C TYR A 15 -10.93 3.72 -15.92
N ILE A 16 -9.92 3.15 -15.26
CA ILE A 16 -9.57 1.73 -15.39
C ILE A 16 -10.57 0.90 -14.59
N ASP A 17 -11.03 -0.20 -15.13
CA ASP A 17 -12.03 -1.08 -14.51
C ASP A 17 -11.65 -1.46 -13.09
N ARG A 18 -12.57 -1.25 -12.14
CA ARG A 18 -12.40 -1.53 -10.70
C ARG A 18 -11.32 -0.71 -9.98
N ALA A 19 -10.58 0.18 -10.67
CA ALA A 19 -9.48 0.97 -10.09
C ALA A 19 -9.99 2.10 -9.18
N SER A 20 -10.81 1.73 -8.20
CA SER A 20 -11.35 2.67 -7.22
C SER A 20 -10.26 3.18 -6.28
N VAL A 21 -10.44 4.41 -5.82
CA VAL A 21 -9.56 5.11 -4.89
C VAL A 21 -10.40 5.77 -3.82
N ASP A 22 -10.02 5.58 -2.56
CA ASP A 22 -10.55 6.30 -1.39
C ASP A 22 -9.38 6.81 -0.56
N LEU A 23 -9.22 8.13 -0.49
CA LEU A 23 -8.14 8.82 0.21
C LEU A 23 -8.71 9.76 1.25
N ASN A 24 -8.25 9.62 2.49
CA ASN A 24 -8.58 10.51 3.59
C ASN A 24 -7.31 11.12 4.16
N SER A 25 -7.30 12.41 4.43
CA SER A 25 -6.14 13.04 5.05
C SER A 25 -6.49 14.21 5.93
N TYR A 26 -5.61 14.47 6.90
CA TYR A 26 -5.64 15.70 7.66
C TYR A 26 -4.25 16.33 7.74
N TYR A 27 -4.23 17.62 7.95
CA TYR A 27 -3.06 18.40 8.33
C TYR A 27 -3.45 19.32 9.48
N LEU A 28 -2.63 19.34 10.53
CA LEU A 28 -2.77 20.22 11.69
C LEU A 28 -1.42 20.87 11.98
N GLN A 29 -1.41 22.18 12.16
CA GLN A 29 -0.25 22.90 12.61
C GLN A 29 -0.63 23.86 13.73
N GLY A 30 0.21 23.90 14.78
CA GLY A 30 0.17 24.92 15.80
C GLY A 30 1.55 25.58 15.92
N ALA A 31 1.60 26.92 16.00
CA ALA A 31 2.84 27.63 16.14
C ALA A 31 2.76 28.73 17.19
N TYR A 32 3.83 28.86 17.96
CA TYR A 32 4.06 29.97 18.88
C TYR A 32 5.25 30.78 18.40
N TYR A 33 5.09 32.10 18.36
CA TYR A 33 6.12 33.05 17.99
C TYR A 33 6.30 34.07 19.11
N ALA A 34 7.54 34.26 19.53
CA ALA A 34 8.00 35.35 20.38
C ALA A 34 9.14 36.09 19.65
N ASP A 35 9.66 37.14 20.23
CA ASP A 35 10.65 38.05 19.56
C ASP A 35 11.89 37.28 19.04
N HIS A 36 12.35 36.29 19.80
CA HIS A 36 13.55 35.54 19.47
C HIS A 36 13.34 34.02 19.39
N THR A 37 12.11 33.54 19.58
CA THR A 37 11.82 32.13 19.68
C THR A 37 10.60 31.77 18.85
N SER A 38 10.68 30.67 18.10
CA SER A 38 9.49 30.04 17.54
C SER A 38 9.47 28.55 17.84
N VAL A 39 8.28 28.06 18.16
CA VAL A 39 8.00 26.64 18.31
C VAL A 39 6.85 26.29 17.40
N LYS A 40 7.01 25.25 16.59
CA LYS A 40 5.97 24.78 15.68
C LYS A 40 5.79 23.28 15.84
N PHE A 41 4.55 22.88 16.05
CA PHE A 41 4.14 21.48 15.99
C PHE A 41 3.33 21.25 14.72
N ILE A 42 3.66 20.20 13.98
CA ILE A 42 2.96 19.78 12.77
C ILE A 42 2.57 18.32 12.92
N SER A 43 1.32 17.99 12.61
CA SER A 43 0.84 16.63 12.48
C SER A 43 0.04 16.49 11.20
N PHE A 44 0.33 15.47 10.41
CA PHE A 44 -0.47 15.14 9.24
C PHE A 44 -0.51 13.64 9.04
N ALA A 45 -1.63 13.17 8.53
CA ALA A 45 -1.81 11.77 8.19
C ALA A 45 -2.58 11.62 6.88
N GLY A 46 -2.29 10.51 6.20
CA GLY A 46 -3.06 10.02 5.07
C GLY A 46 -3.45 8.57 5.29
N GLN A 47 -4.66 8.24 4.87
CA GLN A 47 -5.14 6.87 4.73
C GLN A 47 -5.58 6.67 3.30
N GLU A 48 -5.16 5.57 2.70
CA GLU A 48 -5.55 5.20 1.35
C GLU A 48 -6.11 3.78 1.31
N ARG A 49 -7.09 3.59 0.44
CA ARG A 49 -7.52 2.28 -0.05
C ARG A 49 -7.71 2.39 -1.55
N THR A 50 -6.91 1.61 -2.29
CA THR A 50 -6.95 1.62 -3.75
C THR A 50 -7.05 0.19 -4.28
N TYR A 51 -7.90 -0.01 -5.30
CA TYR A 51 -7.93 -1.28 -6.01
C TYR A 51 -6.75 -1.37 -6.98
N HIS A 52 -6.12 -2.53 -7.10
CA HIS A 52 -4.94 -2.70 -7.95
C HIS A 52 -5.26 -2.50 -9.44
N ALA A 53 -4.43 -1.72 -10.11
CA ALA A 53 -4.45 -1.53 -11.56
C ALA A 53 -3.00 -1.46 -12.11
N TRP A 54 -2.11 -2.25 -11.55
CA TRP A 54 -0.68 -2.24 -11.87
C TRP A 54 -0.26 -3.19 -13.00
N ASN A 55 -1.18 -4.05 -13.49
CA ASN A 55 -0.94 -4.85 -14.66
C ASN A 55 -1.11 -3.99 -15.91
N TYR A 56 -0.19 -4.15 -16.86
CA TYR A 56 -0.31 -3.51 -18.16
C TYR A 56 -1.31 -4.29 -19.00
N ALA A 57 -2.25 -3.57 -19.65
CA ALA A 57 -3.06 -4.15 -20.69
C ALA A 57 -2.27 -4.17 -22.01
N SER A 58 -2.18 -5.31 -22.65
CA SER A 58 -1.61 -5.44 -23.98
C SER A 58 -2.50 -4.77 -25.04
N LYS A 59 -1.96 -4.52 -26.23
CA LYS A 59 -2.76 -3.97 -27.33
C LYS A 59 -3.94 -4.89 -27.67
N ALA A 60 -3.74 -6.21 -27.67
CA ALA A 60 -4.80 -7.19 -27.92
C ALA A 60 -5.90 -7.12 -26.86
N GLU A 61 -5.56 -7.08 -25.58
CA GLU A 61 -6.54 -6.92 -24.49
C GLU A 61 -7.33 -5.61 -24.61
N MET A 62 -6.68 -4.50 -24.94
CA MET A 62 -7.36 -3.22 -25.15
C MET A 62 -8.30 -3.25 -26.38
N GLU A 63 -7.94 -3.95 -27.44
CA GLU A 63 -8.78 -4.11 -28.62
C GLU A 63 -10.01 -5.01 -28.36
N LEU A 64 -9.86 -6.03 -27.51
CA LEU A 64 -10.91 -7.00 -27.20
C LEU A 64 -11.83 -6.55 -26.05
N PHE A 65 -11.28 -6.03 -24.96
CA PHE A 65 -12.02 -5.67 -23.75
C PHE A 65 -12.19 -4.16 -23.54
N GLY A 66 -11.53 -3.35 -24.36
CA GLY A 66 -11.56 -1.90 -24.25
C GLY A 66 -10.38 -1.32 -23.46
N ARG A 67 -10.20 -0.01 -23.55
CA ARG A 67 -9.05 0.71 -22.96
C ARG A 67 -9.05 0.77 -21.44
N GLY A 68 -10.19 0.50 -20.82
CA GLY A 68 -10.32 0.45 -19.36
C GLY A 68 -10.01 -0.92 -18.77
N TYR A 69 -9.69 -1.93 -19.57
CA TYR A 69 -9.47 -3.29 -19.08
C TYR A 69 -8.41 -3.37 -18.00
N ASN A 70 -8.71 -4.16 -16.97
CA ASN A 70 -7.83 -4.40 -15.84
C ASN A 70 -7.86 -5.89 -15.48
N SER A 71 -6.73 -6.57 -15.63
CA SER A 71 -6.60 -7.99 -15.30
C SER A 71 -6.31 -8.26 -13.81
N CYS A 72 -6.04 -7.22 -13.01
CA CYS A 72 -5.78 -7.39 -11.59
C CYS A 72 -6.97 -8.05 -10.88
N GLY A 73 -6.66 -9.04 -10.06
CA GLY A 73 -7.67 -9.77 -9.29
C GLY A 73 -8.50 -10.78 -10.09
N TYR A 74 -8.20 -11.03 -11.36
CA TYR A 74 -8.88 -12.09 -12.11
C TYR A 74 -8.76 -13.43 -11.38
N MET A 75 -9.88 -14.15 -11.27
CA MET A 75 -9.97 -15.43 -10.58
C MET A 75 -10.33 -16.57 -11.54
N TYR A 76 -11.46 -16.47 -12.22
CA TYR A 76 -11.98 -17.48 -13.15
C TYR A 76 -13.03 -16.85 -14.07
N ALA A 77 -13.43 -17.64 -15.07
CA ALA A 77 -14.52 -17.29 -15.97
C ALA A 77 -15.66 -18.30 -15.89
N THR A 78 -16.88 -17.87 -16.21
CA THR A 78 -18.04 -18.74 -16.35
C THR A 78 -18.68 -18.56 -17.72
N ASP A 79 -19.32 -19.62 -18.25
CA ASP A 79 -20.18 -19.50 -19.41
C ASP A 79 -21.51 -18.80 -19.10
N MET A 80 -22.38 -18.67 -20.10
CA MET A 80 -23.71 -18.06 -19.94
C MET A 80 -24.65 -18.84 -18.97
N ASN A 81 -24.36 -20.11 -18.70
CA ASN A 81 -25.14 -20.95 -17.78
C ASN A 81 -24.56 -20.95 -16.37
N GLY A 82 -23.42 -20.27 -16.15
CA GLY A 82 -22.72 -20.22 -14.87
C GLY A 82 -21.75 -21.39 -14.64
N THR A 83 -21.49 -22.21 -15.68
CA THR A 83 -20.49 -23.28 -15.56
C THR A 83 -19.10 -22.66 -15.53
N VAL A 84 -18.30 -23.03 -14.52
CA VAL A 84 -16.93 -22.54 -14.39
C VAL A 84 -16.06 -23.17 -15.48
N PHE A 85 -15.37 -22.32 -16.24
CA PHE A 85 -14.32 -22.77 -17.13
C PHE A 85 -13.11 -23.19 -16.32
N ASP A 86 -12.66 -24.43 -16.51
CA ASP A 86 -11.47 -24.95 -15.86
C ASP A 86 -10.24 -24.15 -16.33
N GLN A 87 -9.57 -23.50 -15.40
CA GLN A 87 -8.37 -22.73 -15.65
C GLN A 87 -7.22 -23.56 -16.25
N ASN A 88 -7.25 -24.89 -16.07
CA ASN A 88 -6.28 -25.78 -16.68
C ASN A 88 -6.46 -25.94 -18.18
N GLN A 89 -7.61 -25.53 -18.75
CA GLN A 89 -7.89 -25.56 -20.18
C GLN A 89 -7.69 -24.21 -20.86
N PHE A 90 -7.78 -23.10 -20.09
CA PHE A 90 -7.63 -21.74 -20.61
C PHE A 90 -6.58 -21.02 -19.79
N SER A 91 -5.36 -21.00 -20.30
CA SER A 91 -4.37 -20.14 -19.68
C SER A 91 -4.80 -18.67 -19.79
N LEU A 92 -4.50 -17.86 -18.79
CA LEU A 92 -4.64 -16.38 -18.85
C LEU A 92 -3.97 -15.75 -20.09
N TYR A 93 -3.22 -16.53 -20.84
CA TYR A 93 -2.50 -16.13 -22.05
C TYR A 93 -3.34 -16.25 -23.32
N ASP A 94 -4.50 -16.91 -23.28
CA ASP A 94 -5.39 -16.96 -24.44
C ASP A 94 -6.53 -15.95 -24.30
N VAL A 95 -6.16 -14.69 -24.49
CA VAL A 95 -7.04 -13.52 -24.40
C VAL A 95 -8.20 -13.62 -25.38
N GLU A 96 -7.98 -14.26 -26.53
CA GLU A 96 -9.02 -14.43 -27.58
C GLU A 96 -10.12 -15.38 -27.10
N ASP A 97 -9.78 -16.50 -26.44
CA ASP A 97 -10.77 -17.45 -25.92
C ASP A 97 -11.63 -16.83 -24.81
N LEU A 98 -11.04 -16.07 -23.91
CA LEU A 98 -11.79 -15.32 -22.89
C LEU A 98 -12.72 -14.28 -23.54
N HIS A 99 -12.28 -13.63 -24.59
CA HIS A 99 -13.10 -12.66 -25.30
C HIS A 99 -14.27 -13.34 -26.02
N GLN A 100 -14.06 -14.49 -26.68
CA GLN A 100 -15.14 -15.27 -27.29
C GLN A 100 -16.14 -15.74 -26.24
N LEU A 101 -15.68 -16.19 -25.08
CA LEU A 101 -16.52 -16.54 -23.95
C LEU A 101 -17.43 -15.38 -23.52
N VAL A 102 -16.87 -14.19 -23.35
CA VAL A 102 -17.62 -12.99 -22.96
C VAL A 102 -18.62 -12.59 -24.04
N LYS A 103 -18.26 -12.68 -25.32
CA LYS A 103 -19.19 -12.45 -26.44
C LYS A 103 -20.38 -13.40 -26.45
N GLN A 104 -20.19 -14.62 -25.97
CA GLN A 104 -21.25 -15.63 -25.82
C GLN A 104 -22.06 -15.51 -24.54
N GLY A 105 -21.89 -14.42 -23.78
CA GLY A 105 -22.62 -14.14 -22.55
C GLY A 105 -21.97 -14.68 -21.28
N GLY A 106 -20.76 -15.18 -21.36
CA GLY A 106 -19.95 -15.57 -20.22
C GLY A 106 -19.44 -14.37 -19.42
N LYS A 107 -18.91 -14.62 -18.21
CA LYS A 107 -18.47 -13.57 -17.29
C LYS A 107 -17.08 -13.86 -16.75
N LEU A 108 -16.27 -12.80 -16.59
CA LEU A 108 -15.02 -12.82 -15.87
C LEU A 108 -15.26 -12.45 -14.41
N HIS A 109 -14.70 -13.21 -13.48
CA HIS A 109 -14.85 -13.01 -12.04
C HIS A 109 -13.54 -12.53 -11.44
N TYR A 110 -13.65 -11.53 -10.57
CA TYR A 110 -12.50 -10.86 -9.98
C TYR A 110 -12.61 -10.83 -8.46
N TYR A 111 -11.47 -10.87 -7.81
CA TYR A 111 -11.36 -10.72 -6.36
C TYR A 111 -11.60 -9.24 -5.98
N ASN A 112 -12.63 -9.00 -5.16
CA ASN A 112 -13.09 -7.65 -4.84
C ASN A 112 -12.12 -6.87 -3.94
N ASP A 113 -11.33 -7.59 -3.12
CA ASP A 113 -10.38 -6.98 -2.19
C ASP A 113 -8.94 -7.03 -2.69
N GLN A 114 -8.74 -6.98 -4.01
CA GLN A 114 -7.44 -6.81 -4.66
C GLN A 114 -6.94 -5.37 -4.43
N THR A 115 -6.56 -5.04 -3.19
CA THR A 115 -6.38 -3.65 -2.77
C THR A 115 -5.09 -3.41 -2.01
N ASP A 116 -4.55 -2.18 -2.17
CA ASP A 116 -3.64 -1.54 -1.25
C ASP A 116 -4.41 -0.80 -0.16
N ASN A 117 -3.94 -0.92 1.06
CA ASN A 117 -4.46 -0.22 2.23
C ASN A 117 -3.26 0.29 3.02
N TYR A 118 -3.11 1.61 3.15
CA TYR A 118 -1.97 2.19 3.84
C TYR A 118 -2.37 3.40 4.66
N VAL A 119 -1.81 3.50 5.85
CA VAL A 119 -1.96 4.66 6.74
C VAL A 119 -0.60 5.17 7.11
N GLN A 120 -0.36 6.46 6.89
CA GLN A 120 0.87 7.11 7.34
C GLN A 120 0.55 8.30 8.23
N LYS A 121 1.17 8.37 9.41
CA LYS A 121 1.06 9.46 10.38
C LYS A 121 2.42 10.09 10.58
N ASN A 122 2.46 11.42 10.52
CA ASN A 122 3.68 12.21 10.65
C ASN A 122 3.53 13.23 11.76
N TYR A 123 4.57 13.37 12.57
CA TYR A 123 4.66 14.33 13.66
C TYR A 123 5.99 15.05 13.58
N GLN A 124 5.97 16.38 13.70
CA GLN A 124 7.17 17.19 13.68
C GLN A 124 7.10 18.25 14.78
N LEU A 125 8.21 18.46 15.45
CA LEU A 125 8.38 19.57 16.40
C LEU A 125 9.60 20.39 15.94
N LEU A 126 9.38 21.64 15.59
CA LEU A 126 10.40 22.55 15.12
C LEU A 126 10.60 23.64 16.16
N PHE A 127 11.84 23.85 16.58
CA PHE A 127 12.24 24.88 17.51
C PHE A 127 13.31 25.74 16.86
N ASN A 128 13.12 27.08 16.90
CA ASN A 128 14.11 28.04 16.44
C ASN A 128 14.30 29.07 17.55
N HIS A 129 15.55 29.42 17.83
CA HIS A 129 15.88 30.45 18.80
C HIS A 129 17.05 31.30 18.33
N GLN A 130 16.90 32.60 18.46
CA GLN A 130 17.95 33.58 18.19
C GLN A 130 18.50 34.12 19.52
N PHE A 131 19.69 33.65 19.90
CA PHE A 131 20.34 34.04 21.16
C PHE A 131 20.83 35.49 21.12
N SER A 132 21.25 35.95 19.92
CA SER A 132 21.73 37.33 19.68
C SER A 132 21.64 37.65 18.19
N SER A 133 22.05 38.85 17.80
CA SER A 133 22.17 39.24 16.38
C SER A 133 23.15 38.34 15.60
N ALA A 134 24.07 37.65 16.30
CA ALA A 134 25.08 36.79 15.71
C ALA A 134 24.81 35.30 15.81
N TRP A 135 24.08 34.84 16.82
CA TRP A 135 23.88 33.41 17.11
C TRP A 135 22.43 32.97 16.99
N SER A 136 22.21 31.89 16.28
CA SER A 136 20.90 31.23 16.21
C SER A 136 21.04 29.72 16.27
N MET A 137 19.95 29.05 16.69
CA MET A 137 19.84 27.60 16.77
C MET A 137 18.52 27.14 16.19
N ASN A 138 18.55 26.04 15.46
CA ASN A 138 17.38 25.32 14.96
C ASN A 138 17.44 23.88 15.46
N VAL A 139 16.32 23.35 15.92
CA VAL A 139 16.14 21.95 16.27
C VAL A 139 14.86 21.44 15.61
N GLY A 140 14.93 20.32 14.94
CA GLY A 140 13.79 19.62 14.39
C GLY A 140 13.74 18.19 14.89
N LEU A 141 12.60 17.79 15.48
CA LEU A 141 12.30 16.40 15.81
C LEU A 141 11.21 15.92 14.88
N HIS A 142 11.29 14.66 14.45
CA HIS A 142 10.27 14.05 13.62
C HIS A 142 10.01 12.60 14.02
N TYR A 143 8.78 12.17 13.79
CA TYR A 143 8.39 10.77 13.87
C TYR A 143 7.33 10.47 12.81
N THR A 144 7.57 9.40 12.06
CA THR A 144 6.63 8.87 11.07
C THR A 144 6.28 7.44 11.45
N LYS A 145 4.99 7.13 11.51
CA LYS A 145 4.45 5.78 11.62
C LYS A 145 3.71 5.46 10.34
N GLY A 146 4.10 4.35 9.71
CA GLY A 146 3.42 3.83 8.53
C GLY A 146 3.03 2.39 8.77
N ASP A 147 1.76 2.05 8.57
CA ASP A 147 1.28 0.69 8.58
C ASP A 147 0.31 0.45 7.43
N GLY A 148 0.35 -0.74 6.87
CA GLY A 148 -0.53 -1.09 5.78
C GLY A 148 -0.21 -2.42 5.16
N TYR A 149 -1.00 -2.76 4.18
CA TYR A 149 -0.87 -4.01 3.45
C TYR A 149 -1.47 -3.90 2.06
N TYR A 150 -1.00 -4.74 1.16
CA TYR A 150 -1.75 -5.09 -0.02
C TYR A 150 -2.22 -6.54 0.05
N GLN A 151 -3.37 -6.78 -0.54
CA GLN A 151 -4.06 -8.06 -0.54
C GLN A 151 -4.35 -8.46 -1.97
N GLU A 152 -4.07 -9.70 -2.32
CA GLU A 152 -4.21 -10.17 -3.70
C GLU A 152 -4.58 -11.66 -3.79
N TYR A 153 -5.40 -11.97 -4.78
CA TYR A 153 -5.59 -13.33 -5.27
C TYR A 153 -4.41 -13.76 -6.13
N LYS A 154 -3.97 -14.98 -5.95
CA LYS A 154 -2.91 -15.63 -6.70
C LYS A 154 -3.35 -17.00 -7.16
N ASP A 155 -3.27 -17.24 -8.45
CA ASP A 155 -3.55 -18.52 -9.07
C ASP A 155 -2.35 -19.47 -8.97
N GLY A 156 -2.61 -20.77 -8.83
CA GLY A 156 -1.66 -21.87 -8.99
C GLY A 156 -0.35 -21.72 -8.20
N ARG A 157 -0.39 -21.42 -6.90
CA ARG A 157 0.81 -21.21 -6.07
C ARG A 157 1.22 -22.46 -5.33
N THR A 158 2.54 -22.67 -5.23
CA THR A 158 3.14 -23.74 -4.43
C THR A 158 2.88 -23.48 -2.96
N LEU A 159 2.18 -24.39 -2.28
CA LEU A 159 1.77 -24.23 -0.88
C LEU A 159 2.96 -24.05 0.06
N VAL A 160 4.07 -24.76 -0.17
CA VAL A 160 5.27 -24.69 0.68
C VAL A 160 5.93 -23.30 0.70
N GLU A 161 5.81 -22.50 -0.36
CA GLU A 161 6.32 -21.11 -0.38
C GLU A 161 5.59 -20.22 0.62
N TYR A 162 4.41 -20.63 1.06
CA TYR A 162 3.55 -19.93 2.01
C TYR A 162 3.51 -20.60 3.38
N GLY A 163 4.46 -21.51 3.67
CA GLY A 163 4.50 -22.24 4.93
C GLY A 163 3.38 -23.25 5.11
N LEU A 164 2.65 -23.59 4.05
CA LEU A 164 1.55 -24.54 4.05
C LEU A 164 2.04 -25.92 3.61
N LYS A 165 1.39 -26.96 4.13
CA LYS A 165 1.71 -28.34 3.75
C LYS A 165 0.85 -28.77 2.56
N PRO A 166 1.41 -29.52 1.59
CA PRO A 166 0.60 -30.25 0.64
C PRO A 166 -0.42 -31.14 1.34
N PHE A 167 -1.55 -31.39 0.71
CA PHE A 167 -2.63 -32.21 1.27
C PHE A 167 -3.13 -33.24 0.24
N ILE A 168 -3.83 -34.28 0.71
CA ILE A 168 -4.38 -35.30 -0.18
C ILE A 168 -5.85 -34.97 -0.46
N GLN A 169 -6.21 -34.87 -1.73
CA GLN A 169 -7.57 -34.71 -2.19
C GLN A 169 -7.87 -35.79 -3.24
N ASN A 170 -8.95 -36.58 -3.04
CA ASN A 170 -9.33 -37.67 -3.94
C ASN A 170 -8.21 -38.72 -4.22
N GLY A 171 -7.28 -38.89 -3.26
CA GLY A 171 -6.16 -39.81 -3.38
C GLY A 171 -4.91 -39.24 -4.08
N GLU A 172 -4.94 -38.01 -4.53
CA GLU A 172 -3.81 -37.29 -5.16
C GLU A 172 -3.25 -36.21 -4.23
N GLU A 173 -1.93 -35.98 -4.31
CA GLU A 173 -1.27 -34.92 -3.57
C GLU A 173 -1.49 -33.58 -4.26
N VAL A 174 -2.04 -32.62 -3.52
CA VAL A 174 -2.22 -31.22 -3.94
C VAL A 174 -1.10 -30.37 -3.33
N ALA A 175 -0.10 -30.04 -4.12
CA ALA A 175 1.03 -29.19 -3.74
C ALA A 175 0.90 -27.74 -4.22
N TRP A 176 -0.07 -27.47 -5.08
CA TRP A 176 -0.34 -26.18 -5.72
C TRP A 176 -1.82 -25.83 -5.57
N SER A 177 -2.12 -24.58 -5.26
CA SER A 177 -3.51 -24.12 -5.20
C SER A 177 -3.59 -22.63 -5.42
N ASP A 178 -4.81 -22.17 -5.70
CA ASP A 178 -5.11 -20.75 -5.67
C ASP A 178 -5.21 -20.27 -4.23
N LEU A 179 -4.77 -19.06 -3.98
CA LEU A 179 -4.81 -18.50 -2.63
C LEU A 179 -5.01 -16.98 -2.65
N VAL A 180 -5.47 -16.46 -1.51
CA VAL A 180 -5.44 -15.02 -1.21
C VAL A 180 -4.35 -14.80 -0.17
N ARG A 181 -3.43 -13.91 -0.49
CA ARG A 181 -2.37 -13.49 0.43
C ARG A 181 -2.47 -12.00 0.75
N LYS A 182 -1.95 -11.67 1.91
CA LYS A 182 -1.73 -10.31 2.37
C LYS A 182 -0.22 -10.13 2.58
N LYS A 183 0.35 -9.05 2.02
CA LYS A 183 1.70 -8.61 2.35
C LYS A 183 1.61 -7.28 3.07
N ALA A 184 2.17 -7.24 4.26
CA ALA A 184 1.99 -6.15 5.19
C ALA A 184 3.33 -5.54 5.62
N MET A 185 3.26 -4.30 6.05
CA MET A 185 4.36 -3.58 6.68
C MET A 185 3.87 -2.80 7.89
N ASP A 186 4.72 -2.72 8.91
CA ASP A 186 4.59 -1.86 10.07
C ASP A 186 5.93 -1.15 10.28
N ASN A 187 5.98 0.16 10.00
CA ASN A 187 7.20 0.93 9.97
C ASN A 187 7.17 2.10 10.93
N GLY A 188 8.28 2.32 11.64
CA GLY A 188 8.54 3.51 12.43
C GLY A 188 9.82 4.19 11.98
N PHE A 189 9.78 5.50 11.76
CA PHE A 189 10.94 6.31 11.43
C PHE A 189 10.94 7.57 12.27
N GLY A 190 11.97 7.76 13.08
CA GLY A 190 12.05 8.92 13.97
C GLY A 190 13.46 9.42 14.13
N GLY A 191 13.58 10.68 14.47
CA GLY A 191 14.89 11.29 14.68
C GLY A 191 14.84 12.77 14.98
N GLY A 192 16.04 13.34 14.98
CA GLY A 192 16.22 14.77 15.20
C GLY A 192 17.39 15.32 14.41
N ILE A 193 17.26 16.57 14.05
CA ILE A 193 18.32 17.38 13.45
C ILE A 193 18.52 18.65 14.26
N PHE A 194 19.72 19.18 14.27
CA PHE A 194 20.00 20.47 14.87
C PHE A 194 21.01 21.24 14.02
N SER A 195 20.98 22.54 14.14
CA SER A 195 22.02 23.41 13.64
C SER A 195 22.19 24.64 14.54
N VAL A 196 23.44 25.05 14.71
CA VAL A 196 23.80 26.31 15.37
C VAL A 196 24.56 27.14 14.35
N SER A 197 24.15 28.38 14.17
CA SER A 197 24.73 29.29 13.19
C SER A 197 25.28 30.53 13.88
N TYR A 198 26.48 30.94 13.43
CA TYR A 198 27.12 32.18 13.79
C TYR A 198 27.27 33.07 12.57
N LYS A 199 26.84 34.31 12.67
CA LYS A 199 26.94 35.30 11.59
C LYS A 199 27.50 36.60 12.16
N SER A 200 28.63 37.03 11.60
CA SER A 200 29.22 38.34 11.90
C SER A 200 29.57 39.06 10.61
N HIS A 201 30.11 40.27 10.73
CA HIS A 201 30.51 41.08 9.57
C HIS A 201 31.60 40.40 8.72
N ARG A 202 32.42 39.48 9.29
CA ARG A 202 33.57 38.87 8.63
C ARG A 202 33.49 37.35 8.53
N LEU A 203 32.59 36.71 9.27
CA LEU A 203 32.51 35.24 9.37
C LEU A 203 31.06 34.81 9.40
N ASN A 204 30.75 33.84 8.55
CA ASN A 204 29.53 33.03 8.63
C ASN A 204 29.96 31.57 8.85
N ALA A 205 29.51 30.95 9.94
CA ALA A 205 29.80 29.58 10.28
C ALA A 205 28.51 28.88 10.72
N ALA A 206 28.38 27.60 10.41
CA ALA A 206 27.30 26.76 10.90
C ALA A 206 27.84 25.39 11.29
N LEU A 207 27.34 24.86 12.39
CA LEU A 207 27.55 23.49 12.81
C LEU A 207 26.20 22.83 12.97
N GLY A 208 26.04 21.64 12.39
CA GLY A 208 24.79 20.89 12.49
C GLY A 208 25.04 19.40 12.46
N GLY A 209 24.02 18.65 12.84
CA GLY A 209 24.01 17.21 12.82
C GLY A 209 22.60 16.66 12.90
N GLY A 210 22.49 15.34 12.74
CA GLY A 210 21.22 14.64 12.87
C GLY A 210 21.43 13.16 13.18
N LEU A 211 20.44 12.58 13.80
CA LEU A 211 20.34 11.16 14.09
C LEU A 211 18.94 10.67 13.76
N ASN A 212 18.86 9.56 13.03
CA ASN A 212 17.59 8.94 12.66
C ASN A 212 17.63 7.44 12.98
N ARG A 213 16.49 6.89 13.34
CA ARG A 213 16.27 5.45 13.51
C ARG A 213 15.06 5.02 12.68
N TYR A 214 15.23 3.97 11.91
CA TYR A 214 14.16 3.27 11.20
C TYR A 214 13.98 1.87 11.79
N GLU A 215 12.74 1.50 12.01
CA GLU A 215 12.32 0.14 12.37
C GLU A 215 11.22 -0.27 11.41
N GLY A 216 11.35 -1.42 10.79
CA GLY A 216 10.37 -1.95 9.85
C GLY A 216 10.14 -3.43 10.07
N HIS A 217 8.88 -3.82 10.17
CA HIS A 217 8.43 -5.20 10.16
C HIS A 217 7.63 -5.44 8.88
N HIS A 218 8.14 -6.32 8.03
CA HIS A 218 7.51 -6.70 6.76
C HIS A 218 7.17 -8.18 6.85
N PHE A 219 5.93 -8.52 6.57
CA PHE A 219 5.45 -9.90 6.73
C PHE A 219 4.35 -10.24 5.72
N GLY A 220 4.18 -11.54 5.49
CA GLY A 220 3.12 -12.07 4.64
C GLY A 220 2.22 -13.04 5.38
N GLN A 221 0.93 -13.01 5.06
CA GLN A 221 -0.09 -13.90 5.63
C GLN A 221 -0.94 -14.51 4.52
N VAL A 222 -1.32 -15.77 4.67
CA VAL A 222 -2.31 -16.41 3.81
C VAL A 222 -3.68 -16.27 4.44
N LEU A 223 -4.63 -15.71 3.69
CA LEU A 223 -5.98 -15.45 4.17
C LEU A 223 -6.97 -16.55 3.76
N TRP A 224 -6.72 -17.16 2.61
CA TRP A 224 -7.57 -18.20 2.05
C TRP A 224 -6.77 -19.05 1.05
N VAL A 225 -7.11 -20.31 0.95
CA VAL A 225 -6.59 -21.25 -0.05
C VAL A 225 -7.76 -22.08 -0.57
N LYS A 226 -7.84 -22.23 -1.88
CA LYS A 226 -8.90 -23.01 -2.53
C LYS A 226 -8.82 -24.48 -2.12
N ASP A 227 -9.97 -25.02 -1.69
CA ASP A 227 -10.17 -26.42 -1.35
C ASP A 227 -9.18 -26.99 -0.31
N TYR A 228 -8.53 -26.12 0.47
CA TYR A 228 -7.53 -26.52 1.46
C TYR A 228 -8.20 -27.24 2.65
N ILE A 229 -7.78 -28.47 2.91
CA ILE A 229 -8.29 -29.30 4.02
C ILE A 229 -7.43 -29.20 5.28
N GLY A 230 -6.33 -28.46 5.24
CA GLY A 230 -5.52 -28.13 6.42
C GLY A 230 -6.09 -26.95 7.21
N GLU A 231 -5.52 -26.68 8.37
CA GLU A 231 -5.87 -25.52 9.18
C GLU A 231 -5.03 -24.30 8.76
N LEU A 232 -5.69 -23.19 8.44
CA LEU A 232 -5.03 -21.91 8.30
C LEU A 232 -4.97 -21.25 9.68
N ILE A 233 -3.77 -21.07 10.20
CA ILE A 233 -3.57 -20.40 11.49
C ILE A 233 -3.73 -18.89 11.29
N PRO A 234 -4.72 -18.25 11.94
CA PRO A 234 -4.93 -16.82 11.82
C PRO A 234 -3.66 -16.03 12.18
N ASN A 235 -3.33 -15.03 11.35
CA ASN A 235 -2.16 -14.17 11.51
C ASN A 235 -0.79 -14.88 11.48
N GLN A 236 -0.73 -16.13 11.02
CA GLN A 236 0.55 -16.78 10.79
C GLN A 236 1.31 -16.07 9.65
N GLU A 237 2.51 -15.64 9.96
CA GLU A 237 3.43 -15.05 8.98
C GLU A 237 4.20 -16.17 8.27
N TYR A 238 4.37 -16.06 6.96
CA TYR A 238 5.14 -17.02 6.17
C TYR A 238 6.52 -16.48 5.77
N TYR A 239 6.80 -15.20 6.04
CA TYR A 239 8.13 -14.56 6.05
C TYR A 239 8.13 -13.34 6.97
#